data_0c70f1b4608fe8b7db209975ec9cc331
#
_entry.id   0c70f1b4608fe8b7db209975ec9cc331
#
_cell.length_a   1.000
_cell.length_b   1.000
_cell.length_c   1.000
_cell.angle_alpha   90.00
_cell.angle_beta   90.00
_cell.angle_gamma   90.00
#
_symmetry.space_group_name_H-M   'P 1'
#
loop_
_entity.id
_entity.type
_entity.pdbx_description
1 polymer ?
#
loop_
_entity_poly.entity_id
_entity_poly.type
_entity_poly.pdbx_seq_one_letter_code
_entity_poly.pdbx_strand_id
1 'polypeptide(L)'
;GGKVLWMGRDLPSLPASLGVVERDFGGRRVIPGLVDGHVHLTGGGGESGPESRVPPVPLTRFTRGGVTTVVGVLGTDDVTRTTGSLVAATRGLVAEGLSAWCHTGGYHLPPTTLTGSVRGDIVHVDRIIGVGEVALSDHRSSQPTLDELLRLASEAHVAGLMTGKAGIVHLHLGDGPRGLQLINAALDASELPPRVFNPTHVNRRRALFEEAMQLAKRGAWIDVTAFPVGPDEDAWSAEDALLRYLGAGLPPERITVSS
;
A
#
# COMPACT_ATOMS: atom_id res chain seq x y z
N GLY A 1 -1.50 -9.24 25.04
CA GLY A 1 -0.57 -9.58 24.27
C GLY A 1 -0.22 -8.96 22.93
N GLY A 2 -0.17 -9.77 21.90
CA GLY A 2 0.13 -9.29 20.54
C GLY A 2 1.60 -9.05 20.23
N LYS A 3 2.51 -9.42 21.12
CA LYS A 3 3.96 -9.29 20.89
C LYS A 3 4.65 -10.63 21.09
N VAL A 4 5.66 -10.92 20.25
CA VAL A 4 6.58 -12.03 20.44
C VAL A 4 7.45 -11.70 21.66
N LEU A 5 7.35 -12.49 22.71
CA LEU A 5 8.14 -12.29 23.94
C LEU A 5 9.48 -13.00 23.88
N TRP A 6 9.53 -14.14 23.18
CA TRP A 6 10.74 -14.95 23.08
C TRP A 6 10.74 -15.78 21.79
N MET A 7 11.91 -15.98 21.20
CA MET A 7 12.18 -16.94 20.12
C MET A 7 13.50 -17.64 20.39
N GLY A 8 13.54 -18.96 20.28
CA GLY A 8 14.76 -19.75 20.50
C GLY A 8 14.48 -21.25 20.40
N ARG A 9 15.53 -22.05 20.58
CA ARG A 9 15.43 -23.52 20.51
C ARG A 9 14.86 -24.11 21.80
N ASP A 10 15.20 -23.53 22.93
CA ASP A 10 14.80 -24.04 24.25
C ASP A 10 13.86 -23.03 24.92
N LEU A 11 12.61 -23.40 25.08
CA LEU A 11 11.64 -22.59 25.82
C LEU A 11 12.02 -22.58 27.31
N PRO A 12 12.10 -21.41 27.96
CA PRO A 12 12.24 -21.36 29.42
C PRO A 12 10.99 -22.00 30.07
N SER A 13 11.19 -22.74 31.15
CA SER A 13 10.08 -23.27 31.94
C SER A 13 9.21 -22.14 32.46
N LEU A 14 7.95 -22.11 32.03
CA LEU A 14 6.98 -21.10 32.46
C LEU A 14 6.09 -21.65 33.57
N PRO A 15 5.80 -20.86 34.62
CA PRO A 15 4.90 -21.27 35.70
C PRO A 15 3.49 -21.60 35.11
N ALA A 16 2.90 -22.71 35.57
CA ALA A 16 1.54 -23.11 35.16
C ALA A 16 0.48 -22.04 35.49
N SER A 17 0.74 -21.19 36.48
CA SER A 17 -0.13 -20.06 36.86
C SER A 17 -0.31 -18.99 35.75
N LEU A 18 0.55 -18.97 34.74
CA LEU A 18 0.44 -18.04 33.62
C LEU A 18 -0.62 -18.46 32.59
N GLY A 19 -1.22 -19.64 32.69
CA GLY A 19 -2.26 -20.10 31.77
C GLY A 19 -1.79 -20.18 30.31
N VAL A 20 -0.52 -20.58 30.09
CA VAL A 20 0.09 -20.66 28.75
C VAL A 20 -0.58 -21.78 27.97
N VAL A 21 -1.02 -21.46 26.75
CA VAL A 21 -1.52 -22.45 25.79
C VAL A 21 -0.39 -22.84 24.86
N GLU A 22 0.04 -24.08 24.93
CA GLU A 22 1.02 -24.67 24.00
C GLU A 22 0.32 -25.17 22.72
N ARG A 23 0.91 -24.90 21.56
CA ARG A 23 0.50 -25.44 20.28
C ARG A 23 1.69 -25.97 19.52
N ASP A 24 1.70 -27.28 19.28
CA ASP A 24 2.69 -27.92 18.41
C ASP A 24 2.23 -27.84 16.94
N PHE A 25 3.06 -27.26 16.10
CA PHE A 25 2.82 -27.16 14.66
C PHE A 25 3.52 -28.28 13.87
N GLY A 26 4.08 -29.30 14.52
CA GLY A 26 4.66 -30.49 13.90
C GLY A 26 5.78 -30.18 12.91
N GLY A 27 6.68 -29.26 13.26
CA GLY A 27 7.81 -28.86 12.42
C GLY A 27 7.44 -27.94 11.25
N ARG A 28 6.19 -27.45 11.14
CA ARG A 28 5.80 -26.48 10.12
C ARG A 28 6.42 -25.13 10.41
N ARG A 29 6.74 -24.39 9.33
CA ARG A 29 7.20 -23.00 9.46
C ARG A 29 6.05 -22.11 9.93
N VAL A 30 6.32 -21.29 10.92
CA VAL A 30 5.43 -20.19 11.37
C VAL A 30 6.07 -18.88 10.93
N ILE A 31 5.31 -18.07 10.22
CA ILE A 31 5.73 -16.75 9.74
C ILE A 31 4.78 -15.69 10.29
N PRO A 32 5.18 -14.41 10.35
CA PRO A 32 4.24 -13.32 10.57
C PRO A 32 3.11 -13.35 9.55
N GLY A 33 1.92 -12.89 9.93
CA GLY A 33 0.83 -12.72 8.98
C GLY A 33 1.21 -11.74 7.89
N LEU A 34 0.69 -11.97 6.67
CA LEU A 34 0.98 -11.14 5.51
C LEU A 34 0.40 -9.74 5.68
N VAL A 35 1.08 -8.76 5.09
CA VAL A 35 0.66 -7.36 5.01
C VAL A 35 0.30 -7.07 3.56
N ASP A 36 -0.94 -6.65 3.31
CA ASP A 36 -1.39 -6.17 2.01
C ASP A 36 -1.50 -4.65 2.06
N GLY A 37 -0.59 -3.98 1.38
CA GLY A 37 -0.45 -2.51 1.40
C GLY A 37 -1.40 -1.77 0.47
N HIS A 38 -2.22 -2.49 -0.32
CA HIS A 38 -3.10 -1.89 -1.32
C HIS A 38 -4.38 -2.71 -1.49
N VAL A 39 -5.45 -2.31 -0.82
CA VAL A 39 -6.73 -3.04 -0.88
C VAL A 39 -7.91 -2.10 -1.05
N HIS A 40 -8.78 -2.40 -2.04
CA HIS A 40 -10.05 -1.70 -2.23
C HIS A 40 -11.11 -2.17 -1.21
N LEU A 41 -11.00 -1.72 0.04
CA LEU A 41 -11.87 -2.16 1.15
C LEU A 41 -13.35 -1.85 0.94
N THR A 42 -13.65 -0.82 0.15
CA THR A 42 -15.03 -0.44 -0.23
C THR A 42 -15.46 -1.01 -1.58
N GLY A 43 -14.68 -1.93 -2.12
CA GLY A 43 -14.81 -2.43 -3.49
C GLY A 43 -14.05 -1.57 -4.50
N GLY A 44 -13.89 -2.10 -5.70
CA GLY A 44 -13.17 -1.47 -6.82
C GLY A 44 -13.99 -1.38 -8.09
N GLY A 45 -13.34 -1.05 -9.19
CA GLY A 45 -13.95 -0.95 -10.52
C GLY A 45 -15.03 0.15 -10.62
N GLY A 46 -15.79 0.11 -11.68
CA GLY A 46 -16.85 1.06 -12.00
C GLY A 46 -16.52 2.01 -13.14
N GLU A 47 -15.28 2.01 -13.61
CA GLU A 47 -14.81 2.86 -14.70
C GLU A 47 -15.32 2.45 -16.09
N SER A 48 -15.83 1.24 -16.23
CA SER A 48 -16.46 0.73 -17.47
C SER A 48 -17.99 0.66 -17.38
N GLY A 49 -18.57 1.37 -16.41
CA GLY A 49 -20.00 1.39 -16.12
C GLY A 49 -20.34 0.79 -14.74
N PRO A 50 -21.56 1.07 -14.23
CA PRO A 50 -21.97 0.61 -12.90
C PRO A 50 -21.88 -0.92 -12.70
N GLU A 51 -22.08 -1.68 -13.76
CA GLU A 51 -22.01 -3.15 -13.81
C GLU A 51 -20.59 -3.69 -13.66
N SER A 52 -19.56 -2.87 -13.90
CA SER A 52 -18.15 -3.26 -13.72
C SER A 52 -17.66 -3.09 -12.28
N ARG A 53 -18.54 -2.69 -11.35
CA ARG A 53 -18.19 -2.51 -9.95
C ARG A 53 -17.92 -3.85 -9.26
N VAL A 54 -16.81 -3.90 -8.52
CA VAL A 54 -16.43 -5.05 -7.69
C VAL A 54 -16.86 -4.80 -6.24
N PRO A 55 -17.51 -5.78 -5.57
CA PRO A 55 -17.96 -5.61 -4.19
C PRO A 55 -16.78 -5.53 -3.21
N PRO A 56 -17.00 -5.04 -1.97
CA PRO A 56 -16.03 -5.08 -0.89
C PRO A 56 -15.46 -6.47 -0.64
N VAL A 57 -14.19 -6.54 -0.31
CA VAL A 57 -13.51 -7.81 0.00
C VAL A 57 -13.94 -8.28 1.41
N PRO A 58 -14.54 -9.46 1.58
CA PRO A 58 -14.93 -9.96 2.89
C PRO A 58 -13.72 -10.41 3.71
N LEU A 59 -13.80 -10.27 5.05
CA LEU A 59 -12.75 -10.67 6.02
C LEU A 59 -12.19 -12.07 5.75
N THR A 60 -13.07 -13.00 5.37
CA THR A 60 -12.68 -14.40 5.10
C THR A 60 -11.69 -14.57 3.95
N ARG A 61 -11.65 -13.64 3.00
CA ARG A 61 -10.63 -13.65 1.93
C ARG A 61 -9.25 -13.36 2.50
N PHE A 62 -9.14 -12.33 3.34
CA PHE A 62 -7.88 -11.98 4.00
C PHE A 62 -7.37 -13.12 4.87
N THR A 63 -8.19 -13.60 5.79
CA THR A 63 -7.78 -14.64 6.76
C THR A 63 -7.42 -15.96 6.08
N ARG A 64 -8.12 -16.36 5.01
CA ARG A 64 -7.78 -17.56 4.22
C ARG A 64 -6.48 -17.39 3.42
N GLY A 65 -6.16 -16.18 2.99
CA GLY A 65 -4.89 -15.84 2.35
C GLY A 65 -3.73 -15.64 3.33
N GLY A 66 -3.99 -15.72 4.65
CA GLY A 66 -2.96 -15.45 5.66
C GLY A 66 -2.64 -13.97 5.85
N VAL A 67 -3.46 -13.07 5.28
CA VAL A 67 -3.33 -11.62 5.45
C VAL A 67 -3.90 -11.23 6.82
N THR A 68 -3.10 -10.53 7.61
CA THR A 68 -3.46 -10.06 8.96
C THR A 68 -3.42 -8.54 9.10
N THR A 69 -2.88 -7.87 8.09
CA THR A 69 -2.77 -6.41 8.03
C THR A 69 -3.11 -5.92 6.64
N VAL A 70 -3.94 -4.88 6.56
CA VAL A 70 -4.34 -4.26 5.28
C VAL A 70 -4.23 -2.75 5.32
N VAL A 71 -3.95 -2.15 4.16
CA VAL A 71 -4.07 -0.70 3.94
C VAL A 71 -5.08 -0.45 2.83
N GLY A 72 -6.18 0.22 3.20
CA GLY A 72 -7.28 0.52 2.31
C GLY A 72 -7.00 1.71 1.40
N VAL A 73 -7.47 1.61 0.15
CA VAL A 73 -7.44 2.69 -0.84
C VAL A 73 -8.82 2.85 -1.50
N LEU A 74 -9.11 4.06 -1.99
CA LEU A 74 -10.11 4.28 -3.02
C LEU A 74 -9.44 4.12 -4.38
N GLY A 75 -10.12 3.62 -5.37
CA GLY A 75 -9.58 3.54 -6.72
C GLY A 75 -10.05 4.71 -7.60
N THR A 76 -10.34 4.40 -8.86
CA THR A 76 -10.85 5.34 -9.86
C THR A 76 -12.15 6.01 -9.42
N ASP A 77 -13.05 5.26 -8.74
CA ASP A 77 -14.31 5.80 -8.21
C ASP A 77 -14.08 6.39 -6.80
N ASP A 78 -13.61 7.60 -6.76
CA ASP A 78 -13.48 8.43 -5.55
C ASP A 78 -14.63 9.44 -5.39
N VAL A 79 -15.69 9.27 -6.17
CA VAL A 79 -16.92 10.08 -6.15
C VAL A 79 -18.06 9.36 -5.42
N THR A 80 -18.38 8.13 -5.84
CA THR A 80 -19.46 7.34 -5.20
C THR A 80 -18.95 6.53 -4.01
N ARG A 81 -17.63 6.32 -3.92
CA ARG A 81 -16.92 5.83 -2.73
C ARG A 81 -16.15 6.98 -2.10
N THR A 82 -16.30 7.17 -0.81
CA THR A 82 -15.74 8.33 -0.10
C THR A 82 -14.67 7.92 0.91
N THR A 83 -13.79 8.86 1.25
CA THR A 83 -12.84 8.66 2.37
C THR A 83 -13.56 8.28 3.66
N GLY A 84 -14.77 8.82 3.89
CA GLY A 84 -15.60 8.45 5.04
C GLY A 84 -16.02 6.98 5.03
N SER A 85 -16.47 6.46 3.90
CA SER A 85 -16.83 5.05 3.76
C SER A 85 -15.62 4.14 3.91
N LEU A 86 -14.45 4.56 3.40
CA LEU A 86 -13.19 3.81 3.53
C LEU A 86 -12.72 3.72 5.00
N VAL A 87 -12.78 4.83 5.74
CA VAL A 87 -12.46 4.84 7.19
C VAL A 87 -13.44 3.95 7.97
N ALA A 88 -14.73 3.99 7.64
CA ALA A 88 -15.73 3.12 8.28
C ALA A 88 -15.43 1.63 8.01
N ALA A 89 -15.14 1.24 6.77
CA ALA A 89 -14.76 -0.13 6.42
C ALA A 89 -13.46 -0.56 7.15
N THR A 90 -12.47 0.32 7.21
CA THR A 90 -11.21 0.07 7.94
C THR A 90 -11.47 -0.19 9.42
N ARG A 91 -12.30 0.62 10.08
CA ARG A 91 -12.68 0.43 11.50
C ARG A 91 -13.48 -0.85 11.71
N GLY A 92 -14.35 -1.22 10.76
CA GLY A 92 -15.07 -2.49 10.78
C GLY A 92 -14.12 -3.67 10.84
N LEU A 93 -13.12 -3.74 9.96
CA LEU A 93 -12.10 -4.80 9.94
C LEU A 93 -11.29 -4.84 11.24
N VAL A 94 -10.98 -3.67 11.83
CA VAL A 94 -10.30 -3.62 13.14
C VAL A 94 -11.18 -4.23 14.24
N ALA A 95 -12.48 -3.93 14.25
CA ALA A 95 -13.41 -4.51 15.21
C ALA A 95 -13.56 -6.04 15.05
N GLU A 96 -13.38 -6.55 13.83
CA GLU A 96 -13.34 -7.98 13.51
C GLU A 96 -11.99 -8.65 13.83
N GLY A 97 -10.98 -7.87 14.26
CA GLY A 97 -9.68 -8.39 14.72
C GLY A 97 -8.54 -8.30 13.70
N LEU A 98 -8.74 -7.72 12.53
CA LEU A 98 -7.67 -7.47 11.57
C LEU A 98 -6.92 -6.17 11.92
N SER A 99 -5.64 -6.07 11.61
CA SER A 99 -4.94 -4.79 11.63
C SER A 99 -5.25 -4.04 10.34
N ALA A 100 -5.88 -2.86 10.42
CA ALA A 100 -6.26 -2.12 9.23
C ALA A 100 -6.00 -0.61 9.35
N TRP A 101 -5.50 -0.04 8.26
CA TRP A 101 -5.33 1.38 8.02
C TRP A 101 -5.83 1.72 6.62
N CYS A 102 -5.82 3.00 6.26
CA CYS A 102 -6.17 3.45 4.91
C CYS A 102 -5.42 4.73 4.53
N HIS A 103 -5.48 5.06 3.26
CA HIS A 103 -5.10 6.35 2.73
C HIS A 103 -6.33 7.26 2.56
N THR A 104 -6.14 8.57 2.62
CA THR A 104 -7.13 9.54 2.16
C THR A 104 -6.94 9.82 0.68
N GLY A 105 -7.97 10.30 -0.01
CA GLY A 105 -7.91 10.55 -1.46
C GLY A 105 -8.28 9.35 -2.31
N GLY A 106 -8.06 9.49 -3.60
CA GLY A 106 -8.29 8.51 -4.65
C GLY A 106 -7.39 8.81 -5.83
N TYR A 107 -7.83 8.46 -7.08
CA TYR A 107 -7.03 8.67 -8.29
C TYR A 107 -6.77 10.13 -8.63
N HIS A 108 -7.68 11.04 -8.26
CA HIS A 108 -7.73 12.40 -8.78
C HIS A 108 -7.17 13.45 -7.83
N LEU A 109 -6.71 14.56 -8.40
CA LEU A 109 -6.40 15.79 -7.68
C LEU A 109 -7.40 16.89 -8.05
N PRO A 110 -7.87 17.69 -7.08
CA PRO A 110 -7.56 17.61 -5.64
C PRO A 110 -8.15 16.35 -5.00
N PRO A 111 -7.46 15.76 -3.99
CA PRO A 111 -7.91 14.51 -3.38
C PRO A 111 -9.19 14.69 -2.57
N THR A 112 -10.06 13.68 -2.58
CA THR A 112 -11.23 13.64 -1.69
C THR A 112 -10.80 13.39 -0.24
N THR A 113 -11.24 14.24 0.68
CA THR A 113 -10.81 14.24 2.08
C THR A 113 -11.99 14.31 3.05
N LEU A 114 -11.76 13.99 4.32
CA LEU A 114 -12.77 14.11 5.39
C LEU A 114 -12.77 15.49 6.05
N THR A 115 -11.58 16.08 6.25
CA THR A 115 -11.40 17.31 7.03
C THR A 115 -11.13 18.53 6.18
N GLY A 116 -11.17 18.39 4.85
CA GLY A 116 -10.88 19.45 3.89
C GLY A 116 -9.40 19.57 3.50
N SER A 117 -8.50 18.73 4.05
CA SER A 117 -7.11 18.66 3.64
C SER A 117 -6.48 17.29 3.93
N VAL A 118 -5.50 16.89 3.13
CA VAL A 118 -4.71 15.67 3.36
C VAL A 118 -4.03 15.69 4.72
N ARG A 119 -3.42 16.82 5.06
CA ARG A 119 -2.74 16.99 6.34
C ARG A 119 -3.71 16.89 7.52
N GLY A 120 -4.89 17.50 7.42
CA GLY A 120 -5.95 17.38 8.42
C GLY A 120 -6.41 15.94 8.62
N ASP A 121 -6.62 15.21 7.56
CA ASP A 121 -7.03 13.80 7.61
C ASP A 121 -5.98 12.92 8.30
N ILE A 122 -4.71 13.04 7.91
CA ILE A 122 -3.62 12.25 8.52
C ILE A 122 -3.46 12.61 10.01
N VAL A 123 -3.57 13.88 10.36
CA VAL A 123 -3.38 14.34 11.75
C VAL A 123 -4.54 13.90 12.65
N HIS A 124 -5.78 14.07 12.21
CA HIS A 124 -6.96 13.93 13.07
C HIS A 124 -7.64 12.55 12.99
N VAL A 125 -7.39 11.77 11.94
CA VAL A 125 -7.99 10.44 11.79
C VAL A 125 -6.94 9.36 12.05
N ASP A 126 -7.10 8.61 13.13
CA ASP A 126 -6.16 7.60 13.62
C ASP A 126 -5.76 6.55 12.57
N ARG A 127 -6.73 6.15 11.71
CA ARG A 127 -6.55 5.11 10.70
C ARG A 127 -6.01 5.60 9.37
N ILE A 128 -5.92 6.91 9.15
CA ILE A 128 -5.34 7.46 7.92
C ILE A 128 -3.84 7.65 8.12
N ILE A 129 -3.02 7.02 7.25
CA ILE A 129 -1.55 6.99 7.36
C ILE A 129 -0.83 7.68 6.21
N GLY A 130 -1.53 8.09 5.16
CA GLY A 130 -0.99 8.73 3.98
C GLY A 130 -2.11 9.15 3.03
N VAL A 131 -1.77 9.46 1.79
CA VAL A 131 -2.70 9.85 0.72
C VAL A 131 -2.51 8.95 -0.50
N GLY A 132 -3.60 8.61 -1.17
CA GLY A 132 -3.63 7.81 -2.40
C GLY A 132 -4.84 6.89 -2.51
N GLU A 133 -4.87 6.11 -3.58
CA GLU A 133 -3.83 5.99 -4.62
C GLU A 133 -4.01 7.08 -5.70
N VAL A 134 -3.04 7.94 -5.88
CA VAL A 134 -3.10 8.97 -6.93
C VAL A 134 -2.56 8.38 -8.23
N ALA A 135 -3.32 8.49 -9.32
CA ALA A 135 -2.96 7.89 -10.59
C ALA A 135 -1.94 8.73 -11.37
N LEU A 136 -0.84 8.09 -11.76
CA LEU A 136 0.20 8.63 -12.64
C LEU A 136 0.39 7.75 -13.87
N SER A 137 0.77 8.36 -14.98
CA SER A 137 1.03 7.64 -16.24
C SER A 137 -0.13 6.72 -16.65
N ASP A 138 -1.36 7.18 -16.44
CA ASP A 138 -2.61 6.48 -16.70
C ASP A 138 -3.59 7.44 -17.39
N HIS A 139 -4.37 6.95 -18.37
CA HIS A 139 -5.39 7.76 -19.05
C HIS A 139 -6.54 8.19 -18.13
N ARG A 140 -6.73 7.48 -16.97
CA ARG A 140 -7.73 7.78 -15.95
C ARG A 140 -7.20 8.77 -14.90
N SER A 141 -5.94 9.17 -14.99
CA SER A 141 -5.32 10.13 -14.06
C SER A 141 -5.87 11.55 -14.30
N SER A 142 -5.91 12.37 -13.25
CA SER A 142 -6.12 13.82 -13.34
C SER A 142 -4.96 14.56 -14.02
N GLN A 143 -3.92 13.87 -14.44
CA GLN A 143 -2.71 14.40 -15.09
C GLN A 143 -2.00 15.47 -14.23
N PRO A 144 -1.63 15.16 -12.97
CA PRO A 144 -1.07 16.14 -12.07
C PRO A 144 0.21 16.78 -12.61
N THR A 145 0.36 18.05 -12.30
CA THR A 145 1.60 18.80 -12.52
C THR A 145 2.64 18.46 -11.45
N LEU A 146 3.89 18.85 -11.68
CA LEU A 146 4.96 18.70 -10.70
C LEU A 146 4.64 19.44 -9.39
N ASP A 147 4.14 20.67 -9.48
CA ASP A 147 3.81 21.49 -8.32
C ASP A 147 2.68 20.88 -7.47
N GLU A 148 1.67 20.30 -8.10
CA GLU A 148 0.58 19.62 -7.40
C GLU A 148 1.09 18.37 -6.67
N LEU A 149 1.94 17.56 -7.32
CA LEU A 149 2.53 16.39 -6.67
C LEU A 149 3.43 16.80 -5.49
N LEU A 150 4.24 17.84 -5.64
CA LEU A 150 5.10 18.34 -4.57
C LEU A 150 4.31 18.86 -3.37
N ARG A 151 3.23 19.62 -3.60
CA ARG A 151 2.34 20.09 -2.52
C ARG A 151 1.69 18.93 -1.80
N LEU A 152 1.15 17.96 -2.53
CA LEU A 152 0.53 16.77 -1.95
C LEU A 152 1.53 15.99 -1.09
N ALA A 153 2.72 15.76 -1.62
CA ALA A 153 3.78 15.03 -0.93
C ALA A 153 4.27 15.77 0.33
N SER A 154 4.37 17.10 0.27
CA SER A 154 4.71 17.93 1.42
C SER A 154 3.64 17.84 2.52
N GLU A 155 2.36 17.91 2.18
CA GLU A 155 1.27 17.79 3.16
C GLU A 155 1.28 16.42 3.85
N ALA A 156 1.43 15.35 3.07
CA ALA A 156 1.49 13.99 3.61
C ALA A 156 2.72 13.80 4.52
N HIS A 157 3.88 14.23 4.04
CA HIS A 157 5.15 14.09 4.76
C HIS A 157 5.14 14.82 6.11
N VAL A 158 4.73 16.09 6.11
CA VAL A 158 4.69 16.89 7.35
C VAL A 158 3.69 16.32 8.35
N ALA A 159 2.51 15.90 7.87
CA ALA A 159 1.52 15.24 8.74
C ALA A 159 2.03 13.92 9.33
N GLY A 160 2.78 13.15 8.54
CA GLY A 160 3.44 11.94 9.01
C GLY A 160 4.45 12.22 10.13
N LEU A 161 5.28 13.26 9.97
CA LEU A 161 6.23 13.70 11.02
C LEU A 161 5.52 14.12 12.31
N MET A 162 4.41 14.88 12.19
CA MET A 162 3.63 15.35 13.33
C MET A 162 2.97 14.22 14.13
N THR A 163 2.68 13.09 13.49
CA THR A 163 1.87 12.01 14.07
C THR A 163 2.62 10.71 14.30
N GLY A 164 3.85 10.59 13.80
CA GLY A 164 4.59 9.32 13.77
C GLY A 164 4.00 8.29 12.80
N LYS A 165 3.16 8.73 11.85
CA LYS A 165 2.58 7.89 10.80
C LYS A 165 3.47 7.85 9.55
N ALA A 166 3.13 6.99 8.58
CA ALA A 166 3.91 6.84 7.35
C ALA A 166 4.07 8.15 6.57
N GLY A 167 3.00 8.94 6.42
CA GLY A 167 3.02 10.22 5.73
C GLY A 167 3.50 10.10 4.29
N ILE A 168 2.99 9.13 3.56
CA ILE A 168 3.40 8.81 2.19
C ILE A 168 2.33 9.22 1.18
N VAL A 169 2.77 9.38 -0.07
CA VAL A 169 1.91 9.41 -1.25
C VAL A 169 1.99 8.05 -1.93
N HIS A 170 0.89 7.32 -1.91
CA HIS A 170 0.74 6.05 -2.61
C HIS A 170 0.24 6.33 -4.03
N LEU A 171 0.95 5.80 -5.03
CA LEU A 171 0.82 6.24 -6.42
C LEU A 171 0.51 5.08 -7.34
N HIS A 172 -0.68 5.09 -7.94
CA HIS A 172 -1.06 4.14 -8.98
C HIS A 172 -0.26 4.41 -10.27
N LEU A 173 0.49 3.42 -10.75
CA LEU A 173 1.15 3.49 -12.06
C LEU A 173 0.31 2.75 -13.10
N GLY A 174 -0.11 3.51 -14.13
CA GLY A 174 -0.79 2.97 -15.30
C GLY A 174 0.18 2.49 -16.40
N ASP A 175 -0.39 2.25 -17.58
CA ASP A 175 0.33 1.74 -18.75
C ASP A 175 0.87 2.86 -19.67
N GLY A 176 0.75 4.12 -19.24
CA GLY A 176 1.22 5.27 -19.99
C GLY A 176 2.75 5.28 -20.18
N PRO A 177 3.26 5.94 -21.22
CA PRO A 177 4.68 5.91 -21.56
C PRO A 177 5.56 6.73 -20.62
N ARG A 178 4.97 7.59 -19.77
CA ARG A 178 5.75 8.47 -18.87
C ARG A 178 6.31 7.76 -17.62
N GLY A 179 5.78 6.57 -17.29
CA GLY A 179 6.27 5.77 -16.16
C GLY A 179 6.48 6.60 -14.89
N LEU A 180 7.68 6.56 -14.34
CA LEU A 180 8.06 7.25 -13.10
C LEU A 180 8.62 8.66 -13.29
N GLN A 181 8.53 9.25 -14.50
CA GLN A 181 9.15 10.55 -14.80
C GLN A 181 8.76 11.65 -13.82
N LEU A 182 7.47 11.75 -13.45
CA LEU A 182 6.99 12.79 -12.54
C LEU A 182 7.53 12.62 -11.11
N ILE A 183 7.67 11.37 -10.63
CA ILE A 183 8.26 11.08 -9.32
C ILE A 183 9.75 11.45 -9.32
N ASN A 184 10.48 11.08 -10.37
CA ASN A 184 11.88 11.44 -10.50
C ASN A 184 12.07 12.96 -10.53
N ALA A 185 11.25 13.68 -11.32
CA ALA A 185 11.26 15.14 -11.36
C ALA A 185 10.96 15.76 -9.98
N ALA A 186 10.03 15.21 -9.21
CA ALA A 186 9.73 15.67 -7.86
C ALA A 186 10.91 15.48 -6.91
N LEU A 187 11.63 14.36 -7.00
CA LEU A 187 12.83 14.10 -6.21
C LEU A 187 14.01 14.98 -6.60
N ASP A 188 14.10 15.38 -7.85
CA ASP A 188 15.19 16.22 -8.35
C ASP A 188 14.94 17.72 -8.06
N ALA A 189 13.67 18.12 -7.89
CA ALA A 189 13.26 19.50 -7.69
C ALA A 189 12.94 19.86 -6.23
N SER A 190 13.13 18.94 -5.27
CA SER A 190 12.74 19.19 -3.88
C SER A 190 13.64 18.49 -2.87
N GLU A 191 13.52 18.90 -1.59
CA GLU A 191 14.16 18.26 -0.44
C GLU A 191 13.31 17.14 0.18
N LEU A 192 12.22 16.73 -0.46
CA LEU A 192 11.37 15.64 0.02
C LEU A 192 12.15 14.32 0.01
N PRO A 193 12.16 13.57 1.13
CA PRO A 193 12.87 12.31 1.15
C PRO A 193 12.19 11.28 0.27
N PRO A 194 12.96 10.46 -0.50
CA PRO A 194 12.40 9.51 -1.45
C PRO A 194 11.36 8.54 -0.87
N ARG A 195 11.47 8.22 0.43
CA ARG A 195 10.52 7.35 1.14
C ARG A 195 9.08 7.87 1.19
N VAL A 196 8.84 9.13 0.83
CA VAL A 196 7.49 9.72 0.77
C VAL A 196 6.72 9.17 -0.43
N PHE A 197 7.41 8.76 -1.49
CA PHE A 197 6.79 8.24 -2.70
C PHE A 197 6.77 6.71 -2.68
N ASN A 198 5.58 6.15 -2.85
CA ASN A 198 5.35 4.70 -2.91
C ASN A 198 4.51 4.34 -4.15
N PRO A 199 5.16 4.20 -5.32
CA PRO A 199 4.48 3.72 -6.53
C PRO A 199 4.11 2.25 -6.41
N THR A 200 2.86 1.92 -6.77
CA THR A 200 2.33 0.55 -6.86
C THR A 200 2.13 0.12 -8.31
N HIS A 201 1.90 -1.17 -8.52
CA HIS A 201 1.73 -1.83 -9.82
C HIS A 201 2.97 -1.73 -10.72
N VAL A 202 4.16 -1.54 -10.12
CA VAL A 202 5.37 -1.30 -10.92
C VAL A 202 5.82 -2.50 -11.74
N ASN A 203 5.32 -3.71 -11.44
CA ASN A 203 5.59 -4.93 -12.21
C ASN A 203 4.68 -5.12 -13.44
N ARG A 204 3.72 -4.22 -13.66
CA ARG A 204 2.76 -4.24 -14.77
C ARG A 204 3.43 -4.20 -16.14
N ARG A 205 4.59 -3.57 -16.26
CA ARG A 205 5.46 -3.61 -17.43
C ARG A 205 6.92 -3.82 -17.01
N ARG A 206 7.65 -4.61 -17.79
CA ARG A 206 9.06 -4.91 -17.49
C ARG A 206 9.92 -3.66 -17.44
N ALA A 207 9.75 -2.73 -18.40
CA ALA A 207 10.47 -1.46 -18.42
C ALA A 207 10.16 -0.59 -17.18
N LEU A 208 8.89 -0.52 -16.76
CA LEU A 208 8.48 0.21 -15.57
C LEU A 208 9.13 -0.37 -14.30
N PHE A 209 9.25 -1.69 -14.23
CA PHE A 209 9.90 -2.34 -13.09
C PHE A 209 11.40 -2.02 -13.02
N GLU A 210 12.09 -1.96 -14.15
CA GLU A 210 13.50 -1.53 -14.19
C GLU A 210 13.67 -0.08 -13.71
N GLU A 211 12.77 0.83 -14.11
CA GLU A 211 12.72 2.21 -13.58
C GLU A 211 12.47 2.21 -12.06
N ALA A 212 11.54 1.38 -11.57
CA ALA A 212 11.22 1.28 -10.16
C ALA A 212 12.39 0.75 -9.32
N MET A 213 13.18 -0.19 -9.84
CA MET A 213 14.40 -0.63 -9.18
C MET A 213 15.42 0.51 -9.04
N GLN A 214 15.56 1.40 -10.03
CA GLN A 214 16.41 2.60 -9.89
C GLN A 214 15.85 3.58 -8.86
N LEU A 215 14.54 3.75 -8.83
CA LEU A 215 13.88 4.59 -7.82
C LEU A 215 14.09 4.04 -6.39
N ALA A 216 14.03 2.72 -6.22
CA ALA A 216 14.33 2.07 -4.94
C ALA A 216 15.78 2.29 -4.48
N LYS A 217 16.75 2.33 -5.40
CA LYS A 217 18.15 2.71 -5.09
C LYS A 217 18.27 4.14 -4.58
N ARG A 218 17.39 5.04 -5.01
CA ARG A 218 17.30 6.42 -4.48
C ARG A 218 16.69 6.46 -3.07
N GLY A 219 16.12 5.35 -2.57
CA GLY A 219 15.54 5.24 -1.22
C GLY A 219 14.01 5.32 -1.16
N ALA A 220 13.32 5.30 -2.30
CA ALA A 220 11.86 5.17 -2.34
C ALA A 220 11.43 3.74 -2.00
N TRP A 221 10.16 3.58 -1.67
CA TRP A 221 9.49 2.30 -1.59
C TRP A 221 8.83 1.99 -2.93
N ILE A 222 8.79 0.73 -3.33
CA ILE A 222 8.06 0.28 -4.51
C ILE A 222 7.13 -0.87 -4.12
N ASP A 223 6.03 -1.00 -4.84
CA ASP A 223 5.04 -2.04 -4.59
C ASP A 223 4.73 -2.82 -5.86
N VAL A 224 4.79 -4.14 -5.79
CA VAL A 224 4.42 -5.05 -6.87
C VAL A 224 3.08 -5.69 -6.58
N THR A 225 2.28 -5.88 -7.62
CA THR A 225 0.94 -6.47 -7.49
C THR A 225 0.98 -7.95 -7.82
N ALA A 226 0.35 -8.76 -7.00
CA ALA A 226 0.17 -10.18 -7.21
C ALA A 226 -1.01 -10.45 -8.16
N PHE A 227 -0.79 -10.35 -9.46
CA PHE A 227 -1.76 -10.68 -10.50
C PHE A 227 -1.23 -11.81 -11.40
N PRO A 228 -2.11 -12.60 -12.02
CA PRO A 228 -1.69 -13.59 -13.00
C PRO A 228 -1.06 -12.91 -14.21
N VAL A 229 0.08 -13.41 -14.67
CA VAL A 229 0.78 -12.93 -15.87
C VAL A 229 0.78 -14.03 -16.92
N GLY A 230 0.27 -13.72 -18.10
CA GLY A 230 0.29 -14.62 -19.26
C GLY A 230 1.69 -14.72 -19.88
N PRO A 231 1.95 -15.79 -20.67
CA PRO A 231 3.28 -16.04 -21.23
C PRO A 231 3.75 -14.94 -22.21
N ASP A 232 2.82 -14.25 -22.86
CA ASP A 232 3.10 -13.22 -23.86
C ASP A 232 2.95 -11.78 -23.31
N GLU A 233 2.65 -11.63 -22.01
CA GLU A 233 2.50 -10.31 -21.41
C GLU A 233 3.86 -9.69 -21.07
N ASP A 234 4.00 -8.38 -21.35
CA ASP A 234 5.18 -7.58 -21.00
C ASP A 234 5.13 -7.16 -19.52
N ALA A 235 4.95 -8.13 -18.63
CA ALA A 235 4.85 -7.93 -17.19
C ALA A 235 5.78 -8.91 -16.43
N TRP A 236 5.96 -8.66 -15.14
CA TRP A 236 6.56 -9.62 -14.23
C TRP A 236 5.51 -10.12 -13.24
N SER A 237 5.44 -11.43 -12.99
CA SER A 237 4.74 -11.95 -11.82
C SER A 237 5.33 -11.35 -10.54
N ALA A 238 4.59 -11.35 -9.44
CA ALA A 238 5.12 -10.83 -8.17
C ALA A 238 6.34 -11.63 -7.72
N GLU A 239 6.34 -12.95 -7.95
CA GLU A 239 7.46 -13.83 -7.63
C GLU A 239 8.71 -13.48 -8.42
N ASP A 240 8.58 -13.33 -9.75
CA ASP A 240 9.72 -13.00 -10.62
C ASP A 240 10.25 -11.59 -10.33
N ALA A 241 9.35 -10.63 -10.07
CA ALA A 241 9.73 -9.28 -9.67
C ALA A 241 10.53 -9.28 -8.36
N LEU A 242 10.06 -10.02 -7.34
CA LEU A 242 10.79 -10.16 -6.08
C LEU A 242 12.15 -10.82 -6.27
N LEU A 243 12.23 -11.92 -7.01
CA LEU A 243 13.49 -12.62 -7.28
C LEU A 243 14.48 -11.71 -8.01
N ARG A 244 14.02 -10.94 -9.00
CA ARG A 244 14.83 -9.96 -9.72
C ARG A 244 15.33 -8.86 -8.81
N TYR A 245 14.45 -8.29 -8.00
CA TYR A 245 14.78 -7.22 -7.06
C TYR A 245 15.85 -7.66 -6.05
N LEU A 246 15.63 -8.81 -5.41
CA LEU A 246 16.57 -9.37 -4.43
C LEU A 246 17.88 -9.82 -5.09
N GLY A 247 17.81 -10.42 -6.30
CA GLY A 247 18.97 -10.82 -7.08
C GLY A 247 19.85 -9.64 -7.53
N ALA A 248 19.25 -8.44 -7.64
CA ALA A 248 20.00 -7.20 -7.89
C ALA A 248 20.66 -6.61 -6.63
N GLY A 249 20.54 -7.27 -5.47
CA GLY A 249 21.13 -6.83 -4.20
C GLY A 249 20.46 -5.60 -3.60
N LEU A 250 19.20 -5.32 -3.98
CA LEU A 250 18.45 -4.18 -3.45
C LEU A 250 17.90 -4.49 -2.05
N PRO A 251 17.68 -3.46 -1.19
CA PRO A 251 17.22 -3.64 0.17
C PRO A 251 15.81 -4.28 0.23
N PRO A 252 15.65 -5.45 0.86
CA PRO A 252 14.37 -6.16 0.90
C PRO A 252 13.25 -5.36 1.59
N GLU A 253 13.61 -4.43 2.47
CA GLU A 253 12.66 -3.54 3.15
C GLU A 253 12.07 -2.45 2.24
N ARG A 254 12.56 -2.31 1.00
CA ARG A 254 12.09 -1.26 0.07
C ARG A 254 11.12 -1.76 -0.99
N ILE A 255 10.73 -3.01 -0.94
CA ILE A 255 9.73 -3.60 -1.83
C ILE A 255 8.61 -4.23 -1.02
N THR A 256 7.37 -3.99 -1.45
CA THR A 256 6.17 -4.64 -0.90
C THR A 256 5.44 -5.41 -1.97
N VAL A 257 4.55 -6.30 -1.56
CA VAL A 257 3.63 -7.03 -2.43
C VAL A 257 2.22 -6.76 -1.97
N SER A 258 1.35 -6.43 -2.91
CA SER A 258 -0.08 -6.21 -2.67
C SER A 258 -0.96 -7.04 -3.61
N SER A 259 -2.26 -7.11 -3.34
CA SER A 259 -3.24 -7.83 -4.16
C SER A 259 -3.89 -6.96 -5.23
#